data_ecbccf812c7c498a9a8f485ea689100b
#
_entry.id   ecbccf812c7c498a9a8f485ea689100b
#
_cell.length_a   1.000
_cell.length_b   1.000
_cell.length_c   1.000
_cell.angle_alpha   90.00
_cell.angle_beta   90.00
_cell.angle_gamma   90.00
#
_symmetry.space_group_name_H-M   'P 1'
#
loop_
_entity.id
_entity.type
_entity.pdbx_description
1 polymer ?
#
loop_
_entity_poly.entity_id
_entity_poly.type
_entity_poly.pdbx_seq_one_letter_code
_entity_poly.pdbx_strand_id
1 'polypeptide(L)'
;MRYNKQGIFFGIAAHTLWGLFPLYWGYLKDAGAFEIVSHRAVWSLVFCLLILIFRKQFTSTIKLLKNKNLVIRLLLSTTMISINWLVYIWAVNHDHVVEAALGYYINPLAIIALGTIFLHEKMSKLQWFAIIVAGIGAVVLTIDYGRIPWVAVALALSWSTYG
;
A
#
# COMPACT_ATOMS: atom_id res chain seq x y z
N MET A 1 2.71 -22.76 20.40
CA MET A 1 1.99 -22.13 19.28
C MET A 1 1.95 -23.12 18.11
N ARG A 2 0.77 -23.57 17.68
CA ARG A 2 0.65 -24.38 16.45
C ARG A 2 0.80 -23.45 15.25
N TYR A 3 1.92 -23.50 14.56
CA TYR A 3 2.10 -22.79 13.30
C TYR A 3 1.08 -23.28 12.27
N ASN A 4 0.24 -22.39 11.81
CA ASN A 4 -0.70 -22.70 10.73
C ASN A 4 0.07 -22.74 9.40
N LYS A 5 0.44 -23.97 8.96
CA LYS A 5 1.19 -24.19 7.71
C LYS A 5 0.49 -23.56 6.49
N GLN A 6 -0.84 -23.56 6.47
CA GLN A 6 -1.61 -22.94 5.40
C GLN A 6 -1.43 -21.41 5.40
N GLY A 7 -1.46 -20.76 6.57
CA GLY A 7 -1.22 -19.33 6.69
C GLY A 7 0.18 -18.92 6.21
N ILE A 8 1.20 -19.72 6.55
CA ILE A 8 2.58 -19.50 6.06
C ILE A 8 2.63 -19.64 4.54
N PHE A 9 2.03 -20.69 3.98
CA PHE A 9 2.00 -20.91 2.54
C PHE A 9 1.32 -19.73 1.79
N PHE A 10 0.14 -19.29 2.25
CA PHE A 10 -0.55 -18.17 1.65
C PHE A 10 0.23 -16.86 1.81
N GLY A 11 0.90 -16.65 2.93
CA GLY A 11 1.78 -15.49 3.13
C GLY A 11 2.93 -15.47 2.13
N ILE A 12 3.64 -16.60 1.96
CA ILE A 12 4.73 -16.72 0.98
C ILE A 12 4.19 -16.49 -0.43
N ALA A 13 3.09 -17.15 -0.82
CA ALA A 13 2.50 -17.00 -2.15
C ALA A 13 2.10 -15.54 -2.44
N ALA A 14 1.47 -14.86 -1.50
CA ALA A 14 1.06 -13.47 -1.66
C ALA A 14 2.27 -12.54 -1.86
N HIS A 15 3.31 -12.68 -1.04
CA HIS A 15 4.51 -11.84 -1.16
C HIS A 15 5.32 -12.15 -2.43
N THR A 16 5.36 -13.41 -2.86
CA THR A 16 5.98 -13.79 -4.15
C THR A 16 5.23 -13.14 -5.31
N LEU A 17 3.90 -13.20 -5.33
CA LEU A 17 3.10 -12.54 -6.35
C LEU A 17 3.31 -11.02 -6.35
N TRP A 18 3.38 -10.39 -5.19
CA TRP A 18 3.67 -8.95 -5.08
C TRP A 18 5.07 -8.60 -5.58
N GLY A 19 6.07 -9.44 -5.29
CA GLY A 19 7.43 -9.26 -5.80
C GLY A 19 7.54 -9.38 -7.32
N LEU A 20 6.60 -10.06 -7.98
CA LEU A 20 6.55 -10.17 -9.44
C LEU A 20 5.82 -9.00 -10.13
N PHE A 21 5.06 -8.19 -9.40
CA PHE A 21 4.32 -7.06 -9.98
C PHE A 21 5.18 -6.05 -10.75
N PRO A 22 6.40 -5.68 -10.32
CA PRO A 22 7.24 -4.79 -11.12
C PRO A 22 7.52 -5.31 -12.53
N LEU A 23 7.70 -6.63 -12.68
CA LEU A 23 7.88 -7.25 -13.99
C LEU A 23 6.64 -7.09 -14.85
N TYR A 24 5.46 -7.34 -14.29
CA TYR A 24 4.18 -7.17 -14.98
C TYR A 24 3.95 -5.72 -15.42
N TRP A 25 4.18 -4.75 -14.54
CA TRP A 25 4.03 -3.33 -14.88
C TRP A 25 5.06 -2.87 -15.90
N GLY A 26 6.26 -3.45 -15.89
CA GLY A 26 7.29 -3.19 -16.88
C GLY A 26 6.87 -3.54 -18.33
N TYR A 27 6.00 -4.54 -18.51
CA TYR A 27 5.42 -4.87 -19.83
C TYR A 27 4.36 -3.85 -20.29
N LEU A 28 3.84 -3.05 -19.38
CA LEU A 28 2.81 -2.04 -19.65
C LEU A 28 3.39 -0.62 -19.69
N LYS A 29 4.69 -0.48 -19.95
CA LYS A 29 5.37 0.85 -19.97
C LYS A 29 4.77 1.83 -20.96
N ASP A 30 4.22 1.34 -22.07
CA ASP A 30 3.59 2.17 -23.11
C ASP A 30 2.25 2.76 -22.64
N ALA A 31 1.59 2.13 -21.68
CA ALA A 31 0.41 2.67 -21.05
C ALA A 31 0.80 3.56 -19.85
N GLY A 32 0.29 4.79 -19.82
CA GLY A 32 0.56 5.70 -18.71
C GLY A 32 0.06 5.16 -17.36
N ALA A 33 0.76 5.49 -16.27
CA ALA A 33 0.37 5.03 -14.93
C ALA A 33 -1.09 5.37 -14.57
N PHE A 34 -1.58 6.54 -14.99
CA PHE A 34 -2.96 6.95 -14.78
C PHE A 34 -3.95 6.06 -15.56
N GLU A 35 -3.64 5.69 -16.78
CA GLU A 35 -4.44 4.79 -17.59
C GLU A 35 -4.54 3.41 -16.93
N ILE A 36 -3.41 2.84 -16.50
CA ILE A 36 -3.36 1.55 -15.82
C ILE A 36 -4.23 1.57 -14.55
N VAL A 37 -4.08 2.61 -13.70
CA VAL A 37 -4.86 2.73 -12.46
C VAL A 37 -6.34 2.89 -12.76
N SER A 38 -6.71 3.66 -13.79
CA SER A 38 -8.09 3.86 -14.20
C SER A 38 -8.74 2.55 -14.68
N HIS A 39 -8.07 1.80 -15.52
CA HIS A 39 -8.54 0.49 -15.97
C HIS A 39 -8.70 -0.49 -14.81
N ARG A 40 -7.74 -0.52 -13.88
CA ARG A 40 -7.86 -1.35 -12.66
C ARG A 40 -9.08 -0.97 -11.83
N ALA A 41 -9.33 0.32 -11.63
CA ALA A 41 -10.48 0.79 -10.86
C ALA A 41 -11.80 0.37 -11.54
N VAL A 42 -11.93 0.59 -12.85
CA VAL A 42 -13.14 0.23 -13.61
C VAL A 42 -13.39 -1.27 -13.60
N TRP A 43 -12.39 -2.08 -13.94
CA TRP A 43 -12.57 -3.53 -13.98
C TRP A 43 -12.77 -4.15 -12.59
N SER A 44 -12.10 -3.62 -11.55
CA SER A 44 -12.37 -4.03 -10.18
C SER A 44 -13.79 -3.68 -9.74
N LEU A 45 -14.31 -2.51 -10.11
CA LEU A 45 -15.69 -2.13 -9.84
C LEU A 45 -16.67 -3.09 -10.52
N VAL A 46 -16.48 -3.37 -11.82
CA VAL A 46 -17.34 -4.32 -12.56
C VAL A 46 -17.32 -5.69 -11.87
N PHE A 47 -16.14 -6.19 -11.52
CA PHE A 47 -16.01 -7.48 -10.87
C PHE A 47 -16.68 -7.51 -9.48
N CYS A 48 -16.50 -6.47 -8.67
CA CYS A 48 -17.15 -6.34 -7.37
C CYS A 48 -18.67 -6.25 -7.51
N LEU A 49 -19.19 -5.51 -8.49
CA LEU A 49 -20.62 -5.43 -8.75
C LEU A 49 -21.20 -6.78 -9.12
N LEU A 50 -20.54 -7.54 -10.01
CA LEU A 50 -20.96 -8.89 -10.35
C LEU A 50 -21.02 -9.80 -9.11
N ILE A 51 -19.99 -9.79 -8.24
CA ILE A 51 -19.99 -10.55 -7.00
C ILE A 51 -21.17 -10.15 -6.09
N LEU A 52 -21.44 -8.86 -5.93
CA LEU A 52 -22.54 -8.36 -5.10
C LEU A 52 -23.90 -8.81 -5.63
N ILE A 53 -24.08 -8.83 -6.95
CA ILE A 53 -25.30 -9.31 -7.61
C ILE A 53 -25.46 -10.82 -7.36
N PHE A 54 -24.42 -11.63 -7.65
CA PHE A 54 -24.46 -13.08 -7.44
C PHE A 54 -24.70 -13.45 -5.96
N ARG A 55 -24.13 -12.71 -5.03
CA ARG A 55 -24.33 -12.91 -3.59
C ARG A 55 -25.61 -12.29 -3.04
N LYS A 56 -26.40 -11.62 -3.88
CA LYS A 56 -27.63 -10.90 -3.47
C LYS A 56 -27.40 -9.87 -2.35
N GLN A 57 -26.19 -9.30 -2.31
CA GLN A 57 -25.77 -8.35 -1.26
C GLN A 57 -25.84 -6.88 -1.70
N PHE A 58 -26.23 -6.62 -2.94
CA PHE A 58 -26.28 -5.28 -3.53
C PHE A 58 -27.08 -4.27 -2.70
N THR A 59 -28.30 -4.65 -2.28
CA THR A 59 -29.16 -3.79 -1.47
C THR A 59 -28.57 -3.46 -0.10
N SER A 60 -27.89 -4.43 0.51
CA SER A 60 -27.21 -4.21 1.81
C SER A 60 -26.05 -3.24 1.67
N THR A 61 -25.27 -3.36 0.59
CA THR A 61 -24.16 -2.45 0.30
C THR A 61 -24.64 -1.03 0.07
N ILE A 62 -25.73 -0.83 -0.69
CA ILE A 62 -26.31 0.51 -0.90
C ILE A 62 -26.78 1.12 0.44
N LYS A 63 -27.34 0.32 1.35
CA LYS A 63 -27.72 0.82 2.69
C LYS A 63 -26.51 1.32 3.47
N LEU A 64 -25.37 0.67 3.39
CA LEU A 64 -24.13 1.12 4.02
C LEU A 64 -23.65 2.47 3.46
N LEU A 65 -23.80 2.68 2.15
CA LEU A 65 -23.42 3.94 1.49
C LEU A 65 -24.29 5.15 1.90
N LYS A 66 -25.41 4.92 2.58
CA LYS A 66 -26.21 6.02 3.16
C LYS A 66 -25.57 6.62 4.42
N ASN A 67 -24.64 5.91 5.04
CA ASN A 67 -23.90 6.43 6.19
C ASN A 67 -22.79 7.37 5.73
N LYS A 68 -23.00 8.69 5.88
CA LYS A 68 -22.05 9.73 5.44
C LYS A 68 -20.66 9.57 6.06
N ASN A 69 -20.58 9.23 7.35
CA ASN A 69 -19.29 9.06 8.03
C ASN A 69 -18.51 7.87 7.46
N LEU A 70 -19.20 6.77 7.14
CA LEU A 70 -18.59 5.63 6.50
C LEU A 70 -18.08 6.00 5.09
N VAL A 71 -18.92 6.69 4.32
CA VAL A 71 -18.55 7.12 2.95
C VAL A 71 -17.32 8.04 2.96
N ILE A 72 -17.26 9.02 3.88
CA ILE A 72 -16.10 9.91 4.00
C ILE A 72 -14.83 9.12 4.32
N ARG A 73 -14.90 8.18 5.28
CA ARG A 73 -13.75 7.33 5.62
C ARG A 73 -13.29 6.47 4.43
N LEU A 74 -14.25 5.87 3.72
CA LEU A 74 -13.96 5.10 2.51
C LEU A 74 -13.35 5.95 1.40
N LEU A 75 -13.85 7.17 1.19
CA LEU A 75 -13.29 8.09 0.20
C LEU A 75 -11.85 8.48 0.55
N LEU A 76 -11.58 8.85 1.81
CA LEU A 76 -10.23 9.17 2.25
C LEU A 76 -9.27 7.97 2.05
N SER A 77 -9.67 6.80 2.52
CA SER A 77 -8.89 5.57 2.38
C SER A 77 -8.66 5.21 0.90
N THR A 78 -9.70 5.29 0.07
CA THR A 78 -9.60 5.02 -1.38
C THR A 78 -8.68 6.02 -2.07
N THR A 79 -8.73 7.30 -1.69
CA THR A 79 -7.84 8.32 -2.24
C THR A 79 -6.39 8.02 -1.91
N MET A 80 -6.09 7.67 -0.65
CA MET A 80 -4.72 7.34 -0.23
C MET A 80 -4.17 6.12 -0.96
N ILE A 81 -4.95 5.05 -1.07
CA ILE A 81 -4.51 3.85 -1.79
C ILE A 81 -4.39 4.08 -3.31
N SER A 82 -5.24 4.92 -3.89
CA SER A 82 -5.15 5.28 -5.31
C SER A 82 -3.88 6.09 -5.60
N ILE A 83 -3.53 7.06 -4.74
CA ILE A 83 -2.27 7.79 -4.83
C ILE A 83 -1.09 6.83 -4.70
N ASN A 84 -1.13 5.91 -3.73
CA ASN A 84 -0.08 4.92 -3.55
C ASN A 84 0.16 4.11 -4.82
N TRP A 85 -0.90 3.55 -5.41
CA TRP A 85 -0.78 2.76 -6.64
C TRP A 85 -0.33 3.59 -7.84
N LEU A 86 -0.80 4.84 -7.96
CA LEU A 86 -0.39 5.74 -9.04
C LEU A 86 1.11 6.03 -8.96
N VAL A 87 1.61 6.40 -7.78
CA VAL A 87 3.03 6.67 -7.55
C VAL A 87 3.86 5.40 -7.78
N TYR A 88 3.40 4.25 -7.31
CA TYR A 88 4.10 2.98 -7.49
C TYR A 88 4.24 2.59 -8.96
N ILE A 89 3.14 2.61 -9.73
CA ILE A 89 3.17 2.24 -11.15
C ILE A 89 3.99 3.26 -11.95
N TRP A 90 3.84 4.54 -11.62
CA TRP A 90 4.66 5.59 -12.22
C TRP A 90 6.16 5.33 -11.95
N ALA A 91 6.53 5.01 -10.72
CA ALA A 91 7.90 4.74 -10.34
C ALA A 91 8.49 3.54 -11.08
N VAL A 92 7.73 2.45 -11.21
CA VAL A 92 8.15 1.27 -11.96
C VAL A 92 8.35 1.60 -13.45
N ASN A 93 7.44 2.36 -14.05
CA ASN A 93 7.50 2.72 -15.46
C ASN A 93 8.60 3.74 -15.81
N HIS A 94 9.14 4.45 -14.80
CA HIS A 94 10.20 5.46 -14.96
C HIS A 94 11.52 5.05 -14.29
N ASP A 95 11.75 3.76 -14.13
CA ASP A 95 13.00 3.19 -13.59
C ASP A 95 13.33 3.62 -12.13
N HIS A 96 12.32 4.05 -11.34
CA HIS A 96 12.43 4.36 -9.91
C HIS A 96 12.09 3.16 -8.99
N VAL A 97 12.31 1.92 -9.47
CA VAL A 97 11.93 0.68 -8.74
C VAL A 97 12.62 0.60 -7.37
N VAL A 98 13.88 1.03 -7.29
CA VAL A 98 14.65 1.04 -6.03
C VAL A 98 14.03 2.00 -5.01
N GLU A 99 13.60 3.20 -5.44
CA GLU A 99 12.90 4.14 -4.56
C GLU A 99 11.56 3.56 -4.09
N ALA A 100 10.83 2.88 -4.98
CA ALA A 100 9.57 2.22 -4.62
C ALA A 100 9.80 1.11 -3.58
N ALA A 101 10.83 0.29 -3.75
CA ALA A 101 11.22 -0.74 -2.78
C ALA A 101 11.61 -0.11 -1.41
N LEU A 102 12.36 0.98 -1.42
CA LEU A 102 12.72 1.74 -0.21
C LEU A 102 11.46 2.26 0.50
N GLY A 103 10.46 2.76 -0.24
CA GLY A 103 9.18 3.20 0.32
C GLY A 103 8.47 2.11 1.11
N TYR A 104 8.39 0.91 0.57
CA TYR A 104 7.80 -0.23 1.27
C TYR A 104 8.66 -0.72 2.44
N TYR A 105 9.99 -0.57 2.37
CA TYR A 105 10.88 -0.85 3.49
C TYR A 105 10.67 0.14 4.66
N ILE A 106 10.45 1.43 4.36
CA ILE A 106 10.22 2.49 5.36
C ILE A 106 8.78 2.43 5.91
N ASN A 107 7.86 1.81 5.21
CA ASN A 107 6.43 1.78 5.54
C ASN A 107 6.12 1.36 6.99
N PRO A 108 6.70 0.28 7.57
CA PRO A 108 6.50 -0.06 8.98
C PRO A 108 6.89 1.08 9.93
N LEU A 109 7.94 1.84 9.61
CA LEU A 109 8.37 2.99 10.41
C LEU A 109 7.33 4.11 10.37
N ALA A 110 6.79 4.39 9.18
CA ALA A 110 5.74 5.39 9.00
C ALA A 110 4.45 5.01 9.74
N ILE A 111 4.02 3.74 9.64
CA ILE A 111 2.84 3.22 10.38
C ILE A 111 3.03 3.40 11.89
N ILE A 112 4.19 3.01 12.42
CA ILE A 112 4.48 3.12 13.85
C ILE A 112 4.55 4.59 14.28
N ALA A 113 5.18 5.46 13.48
CA ALA A 113 5.23 6.88 13.78
C ALA A 113 3.83 7.49 13.85
N LEU A 114 2.95 7.20 12.88
CA LEU A 114 1.56 7.65 12.88
C LEU A 114 0.77 7.07 14.05
N GLY A 115 0.89 5.77 14.34
CA GLY A 115 0.25 5.12 15.48
C GLY A 115 0.66 5.75 16.82
N THR A 116 1.96 6.05 16.99
CA THR A 116 2.47 6.69 18.19
C THR A 116 1.99 8.14 18.32
N ILE A 117 2.03 8.92 17.23
CA ILE A 117 1.69 10.35 17.24
C ILE A 117 0.19 10.57 17.34
N PHE A 118 -0.61 9.86 16.53
CA PHE A 118 -2.06 10.11 16.44
C PHE A 118 -2.90 9.22 17.37
N LEU A 119 -2.49 7.96 17.57
CA LEU A 119 -3.22 7.01 18.40
C LEU A 119 -2.64 6.91 19.82
N HIS A 120 -1.53 7.61 20.10
CA HIS A 120 -0.83 7.60 21.40
C HIS A 120 -0.44 6.19 21.86
N GLU A 121 -0.12 5.31 20.92
CA GLU A 121 0.29 3.94 21.22
C GLU A 121 1.63 3.92 21.99
N LYS A 122 1.65 3.14 23.08
CA LYS A 122 2.86 2.97 23.89
C LYS A 122 3.71 1.85 23.31
N MET A 123 4.95 2.17 22.97
CA MET A 123 5.90 1.22 22.45
C MET A 123 6.84 0.67 23.54
N SER A 124 7.17 -0.62 23.40
CA SER A 124 8.19 -1.25 24.23
C SER A 124 9.61 -0.78 23.83
N LYS A 125 10.57 -0.94 24.74
CA LYS A 125 11.98 -0.59 24.46
C LYS A 125 12.55 -1.36 23.25
N LEU A 126 12.12 -2.60 23.06
CA LEU A 126 12.56 -3.43 21.93
C LEU A 126 12.02 -2.93 20.58
N GLN A 127 10.77 -2.46 20.58
CA GLN A 127 10.18 -1.83 19.37
C GLN A 127 10.90 -0.53 19.02
N TRP A 128 11.22 0.31 20.02
CA TRP A 128 12.03 1.51 19.80
C TRP A 128 13.41 1.19 19.22
N PHE A 129 14.08 0.18 19.75
CA PHE A 129 15.36 -0.27 19.23
C PHE A 129 15.26 -0.71 17.76
N ALA A 130 14.24 -1.52 17.42
CA ALA A 130 14.01 -1.96 16.05
C ALA A 130 13.76 -0.79 15.08
N ILE A 131 12.99 0.23 15.51
CA ILE A 131 12.72 1.43 14.72
C ILE A 131 14.00 2.24 14.48
N ILE A 132 14.81 2.42 15.51
CA ILE A 132 16.09 3.15 15.37
C ILE A 132 16.99 2.44 14.38
N VAL A 133 17.16 1.13 14.49
CA VAL A 133 17.98 0.34 13.55
C VAL A 133 17.45 0.44 12.13
N ALA A 134 16.14 0.29 11.92
CA ALA A 134 15.53 0.41 10.61
C ALA A 134 15.61 1.85 10.07
N GLY A 135 15.47 2.86 10.94
CA GLY A 135 15.64 4.26 10.58
C GLY A 135 17.06 4.59 10.13
N ILE A 136 18.08 4.06 10.84
CA ILE A 136 19.48 4.20 10.41
C ILE A 136 19.68 3.59 9.03
N GLY A 137 19.15 2.38 8.77
CA GLY A 137 19.20 1.76 7.45
C GLY A 137 18.57 2.61 6.36
N ALA A 138 17.41 3.20 6.61
CA ALA A 138 16.75 4.11 5.68
C ALA A 138 17.58 5.38 5.40
N VAL A 139 18.21 5.96 6.42
CA VAL A 139 19.10 7.12 6.27
C VAL A 139 20.32 6.77 5.44
N VAL A 140 20.99 5.65 5.73
CA VAL A 140 22.16 5.19 4.96
C VAL A 140 21.80 5.01 3.48
N LEU A 141 20.68 4.34 3.18
CA LEU A 141 20.21 4.17 1.81
C LEU A 141 19.86 5.50 1.13
N THR A 142 19.31 6.47 1.88
CA THR A 142 19.00 7.81 1.34
C THR A 142 20.28 8.59 1.00
N ILE A 143 21.31 8.48 1.85
CA ILE A 143 22.61 9.13 1.60
C ILE A 143 23.31 8.51 0.38
N ASP A 144 23.32 7.18 0.29
CA ASP A 144 23.91 6.45 -0.84
C ASP A 144 23.19 6.78 -2.16
N TYR A 145 21.87 6.98 -2.10
CA TYR A 145 21.05 7.39 -3.24
C TYR A 145 21.34 8.83 -3.72
N GLY A 146 21.95 9.67 -2.88
CA GLY A 146 22.41 11.02 -3.20
C GLY A 146 21.31 12.10 -3.32
N ARG A 147 20.03 11.73 -3.11
CA ARG A 147 18.88 12.67 -3.12
C ARG A 147 17.76 12.13 -2.24
N ILE A 148 16.88 13.02 -1.80
CA ILE A 148 15.68 12.60 -1.05
C ILE A 148 14.78 11.76 -1.98
N PRO A 149 14.51 10.49 -1.64
CA PRO A 149 13.69 9.60 -2.46
C PRO A 149 12.21 9.94 -2.26
N TRP A 150 11.71 10.95 -2.99
CA TRP A 150 10.33 11.44 -2.84
C TRP A 150 9.28 10.33 -3.09
N VAL A 151 9.58 9.38 -4.01
CA VAL A 151 8.73 8.21 -4.27
C VAL A 151 8.59 7.37 -3.01
N ALA A 152 9.70 7.09 -2.32
CA ALA A 152 9.68 6.30 -1.09
C ALA A 152 8.86 6.99 0.00
N VAL A 153 9.01 8.29 0.17
CA VAL A 153 8.24 9.09 1.14
C VAL A 153 6.75 9.09 0.79
N ALA A 154 6.40 9.33 -0.48
CA ALA A 154 5.02 9.33 -0.94
C ALA A 154 4.33 7.96 -0.74
N LEU A 155 5.03 6.87 -1.06
CA LEU A 155 4.53 5.51 -0.86
C LEU A 155 4.35 5.17 0.61
N ALA A 156 5.34 5.48 1.46
CA ALA A 156 5.26 5.22 2.88
C ALA A 156 4.12 6.00 3.56
N LEU A 157 3.95 7.27 3.25
CA LEU A 157 2.90 8.10 3.83
C LEU A 157 1.50 7.71 3.34
N SER A 158 1.33 7.50 2.03
CA SER A 158 0.03 7.13 1.48
C SER A 158 -0.45 5.76 1.95
N TRP A 159 0.44 4.80 2.06
CA TRP A 159 0.10 3.48 2.59
C TRP A 159 -0.21 3.52 4.09
N SER A 160 0.62 4.18 4.89
CA SER A 160 0.44 4.24 6.33
C SER A 160 -0.79 5.04 6.77
N THR A 161 -1.26 5.99 5.94
CA THR A 161 -2.51 6.71 6.18
C THR A 161 -3.74 5.97 5.65
N TYR A 162 -3.56 5.04 4.72
CA TYR A 162 -4.63 4.16 4.23
C TYR A 162 -5.08 3.16 5.30
N GLY A 163 -4.16 2.53 6.04
CA GLY A 163 -4.40 1.51 7.09
C GLY A 163 -4.76 2.10 8.42
#